data_363d3f7370ac567724d61a17bd411114
#
_entry.id   363d3f7370ac567724d61a17bd411114
#
_cell.length_a   1.000
_cell.length_b   1.000
_cell.length_c   1.000
_cell.angle_alpha   90.00
_cell.angle_beta   90.00
_cell.angle_gamma   90.00
#
_symmetry.space_group_name_H-M   'P 1'
#
loop_
_entity.id
_entity.type
_entity.pdbx_description
1 polymer ?
#
loop_
_entity_poly.entity_id
_entity_poly.type
_entity_poly.pdbx_seq_one_letter_code
_entity_poly.pdbx_strand_id
1 'polypeptide(L)'
;MRRWTDGLAVLLLAVLLSGCGRQPEEAYGGQTQSLKPTEQAEVSQPEAEESAAENSGVNEKAEENNVADGEDTETPKGGSSVAKENPFDFETKTVMLNSGYEMPIYGLGTYSLTGKTCVDSVTAALNSGVRLIDTAYMYHNEESVGEAVRNSGIPREEIFVITKLYPNQFSNPEAAIEEALEKLDLSYIDMMLLHHPGTGDVDAYLAMEKAVEEGKIRSVGLSNWYVEELETFLPQVNITPALVQNEIHPYYQENDVIPYIQSLGIVVQGWYPLGGRGHTAELLGNEVISEIAQAHGKSSAQVILRWNLQKGVVVIPGSSNPDHIKENTELFDFELTEEEMERIHDLDRNEKHDWY
;
A
#
# COMPACT_ATOMS: atom_id res chain seq x y z
N MET A 1 42.40 -57.49 -25.94
CA MET A 1 42.87 -58.65 -25.12
C MET A 1 42.38 -58.44 -23.68
N ARG A 2 41.62 -59.43 -23.20
CA ARG A 2 41.23 -59.73 -21.81
C ARG A 2 40.40 -58.66 -21.10
N ARG A 3 39.08 -58.82 -20.91
CA ARG A 3 38.22 -59.84 -20.27
C ARG A 3 38.36 -59.92 -18.75
N TRP A 4 37.16 -59.73 -18.12
CA TRP A 4 36.51 -60.48 -17.02
C TRP A 4 36.50 -59.71 -15.71
N THR A 5 35.49 -59.75 -14.79
CA THR A 5 34.16 -60.39 -14.65
C THR A 5 33.45 -59.75 -13.44
N ASP A 6 32.16 -59.57 -13.52
CA ASP A 6 31.04 -60.02 -12.65
C ASP A 6 31.21 -60.03 -11.12
N GLY A 7 30.20 -59.52 -10.46
CA GLY A 7 29.92 -59.77 -9.04
C GLY A 7 28.57 -59.26 -8.62
N LEU A 8 27.51 -59.95 -9.04
CA LEU A 8 26.14 -59.89 -8.52
C LEU A 8 26.11 -60.45 -7.08
N ALA A 9 25.47 -59.81 -6.11
CA ALA A 9 24.97 -60.47 -4.91
C ALA A 9 23.63 -59.88 -4.50
N VAL A 10 22.60 -60.61 -4.83
CA VAL A 10 21.22 -60.55 -4.31
C VAL A 10 21.22 -61.32 -2.98
N LEU A 11 20.61 -60.76 -1.94
CA LEU A 11 20.07 -61.61 -0.87
C LEU A 11 18.75 -61.04 -0.34
N LEU A 12 17.81 -61.96 -0.33
CA LEU A 12 16.39 -61.84 0.01
C LEU A 12 16.11 -61.88 1.52
N LEU A 13 14.96 -61.27 1.89
CA LEU A 13 13.89 -61.73 2.79
C LEU A 13 14.21 -62.09 4.25
N ALA A 14 13.48 -61.42 5.16
CA ALA A 14 12.68 -62.14 6.17
C ALA A 14 11.56 -61.26 6.71
N VAL A 15 10.33 -61.68 6.45
CA VAL A 15 9.06 -61.28 7.07
C VAL A 15 8.96 -62.04 8.40
N LEU A 16 8.58 -61.36 9.49
CA LEU A 16 7.92 -62.02 10.62
C LEU A 16 6.81 -61.10 11.17
N LEU A 17 5.60 -61.60 11.02
CA LEU A 17 4.33 -61.19 11.65
C LEU A 17 4.30 -61.76 13.08
N SER A 18 3.67 -61.02 14.00
CA SER A 18 2.89 -61.38 15.18
C SER A 18 3.01 -60.29 16.22
N GLY A 19 2.03 -59.79 16.89
CA GLY A 19 0.69 -60.22 17.18
C GLY A 19 -0.07 -59.18 17.98
N CYS A 20 -1.35 -59.35 18.01
CA CYS A 20 -2.38 -58.61 18.72
C CYS A 20 -2.13 -58.33 20.22
N GLY A 21 -2.52 -57.18 20.69
CA GLY A 21 -2.81 -56.90 22.08
C GLY A 21 -3.87 -55.79 22.20
N ARG A 22 -5.09 -56.20 22.57
CA ARG A 22 -6.25 -55.33 22.87
C ARG A 22 -6.10 -54.66 24.25
N GLN A 23 -6.49 -53.42 24.31
CA GLN A 23 -7.15 -52.56 25.32
C GLN A 23 -7.18 -53.01 26.82
N PRO A 24 -7.37 -52.05 27.80
CA PRO A 24 -8.71 -51.49 27.99
C PRO A 24 -8.81 -49.96 28.22
N GLU A 25 -10.02 -49.49 27.95
CA GLU A 25 -10.59 -48.19 28.35
C GLU A 25 -10.55 -47.98 29.86
N GLU A 26 -10.18 -46.80 30.30
CA GLU A 26 -10.67 -46.27 31.59
C GLU A 26 -11.36 -44.94 31.36
N ALA A 27 -12.64 -44.95 31.62
CA ALA A 27 -13.52 -43.77 31.69
C ALA A 27 -13.26 -43.02 33.00
N TYR A 28 -12.96 -41.72 32.91
CA TYR A 28 -13.19 -40.79 34.04
C TYR A 28 -14.14 -39.71 33.58
N GLY A 29 -15.35 -39.80 34.11
CA GLY A 29 -16.34 -38.75 34.09
C GLY A 29 -15.96 -37.62 35.05
N GLY A 30 -16.12 -36.38 34.57
CA GLY A 30 -15.88 -35.17 35.34
C GLY A 30 -16.64 -33.99 34.77
N GLN A 31 -17.86 -33.85 35.22
CA GLN A 31 -18.70 -32.66 35.43
C GLN A 31 -18.39 -31.39 34.58
N THR A 32 -19.30 -31.12 33.67
CA THR A 32 -19.57 -29.77 33.14
C THR A 32 -20.02 -28.83 34.24
N GLN A 33 -19.18 -27.84 34.58
CA GLN A 33 -19.60 -26.63 35.29
C GLN A 33 -19.79 -25.51 34.27
N SER A 34 -21.06 -25.13 34.10
CA SER A 34 -21.52 -23.92 33.46
C SER A 34 -21.01 -22.69 34.19
N LEU A 35 -20.15 -21.90 33.62
CA LEU A 35 -19.81 -20.57 34.10
C LEU A 35 -20.71 -19.56 33.38
N LYS A 36 -21.49 -18.84 34.17
CA LYS A 36 -22.32 -17.69 33.75
C LYS A 36 -21.42 -16.53 33.30
N PRO A 37 -21.92 -15.63 32.41
CA PRO A 37 -21.18 -14.44 31.98
C PRO A 37 -21.08 -13.45 33.12
N THR A 38 -19.90 -12.95 33.40
CA THR A 38 -19.63 -11.87 34.34
C THR A 38 -19.85 -10.53 33.66
N GLU A 39 -20.53 -9.64 34.38
CA GLU A 39 -20.93 -8.28 34.09
C GLU A 39 -19.85 -7.42 33.41
N GLN A 40 -20.31 -6.63 32.47
CA GLN A 40 -19.60 -5.51 31.85
C GLN A 40 -19.33 -4.43 32.91
N ALA A 41 -18.07 -4.04 33.05
CA ALA A 41 -17.70 -2.82 33.73
C ALA A 41 -17.83 -1.65 32.76
N GLU A 42 -18.79 -0.78 32.98
CA GLU A 42 -18.92 0.54 32.38
C GLU A 42 -17.71 1.39 32.75
N VAL A 43 -16.94 1.83 31.79
CA VAL A 43 -15.97 2.92 31.92
C VAL A 43 -16.65 4.19 31.48
N SER A 44 -16.98 5.04 32.43
CA SER A 44 -17.54 6.37 32.29
C SER A 44 -16.57 7.31 31.56
N GLN A 45 -17.09 7.97 30.52
CA GLN A 45 -16.46 9.12 29.86
C GLN A 45 -16.51 10.35 30.78
N PRO A 46 -15.51 11.23 30.78
CA PRO A 46 -15.65 12.55 31.36
C PRO A 46 -16.34 13.52 30.41
N GLU A 47 -17.40 14.13 30.90
CA GLU A 47 -18.13 15.23 30.28
C GLU A 47 -17.21 16.45 30.12
N ALA A 48 -17.22 17.06 28.92
CA ALA A 48 -16.61 18.35 28.68
C ALA A 48 -17.59 19.47 29.03
N GLU A 49 -17.19 20.31 29.95
CA GLU A 49 -17.91 21.53 30.36
C GLU A 49 -17.92 22.57 29.22
N GLU A 50 -19.10 22.95 28.84
CA GLU A 50 -19.44 24.10 28.03
C GLU A 50 -19.26 25.38 28.88
N SER A 51 -18.33 26.28 28.49
CA SER A 51 -18.30 27.64 29.04
C SER A 51 -18.68 28.62 27.93
N ALA A 52 -19.91 29.10 28.00
CA ALA A 52 -20.38 30.23 27.24
C ALA A 52 -19.74 31.56 27.79
N ALA A 53 -19.24 32.39 26.92
CA ALA A 53 -18.97 33.79 27.20
C ALA A 53 -19.58 34.63 26.10
N GLU A 54 -20.68 35.29 26.43
CA GLU A 54 -21.23 36.44 25.75
C GLU A 54 -20.22 37.60 25.76
N ASN A 55 -20.06 38.31 24.67
CA ASN A 55 -20.07 39.79 24.73
C ASN A 55 -20.32 40.45 23.38
N SER A 56 -21.47 41.09 23.36
CA SER A 56 -21.86 42.43 22.89
C SER A 56 -21.06 43.09 21.75
N GLY A 57 -21.88 43.48 20.77
CA GLY A 57 -21.59 44.26 19.61
C GLY A 57 -21.19 45.73 19.85
N VAL A 58 -20.59 46.28 18.83
CA VAL A 58 -20.69 47.72 18.50
C VAL A 58 -20.80 47.86 16.99
N ASN A 59 -21.79 48.64 16.61
CA ASN A 59 -22.21 49.02 15.29
C ASN A 59 -21.56 50.37 14.99
N GLU A 60 -20.97 50.59 13.80
CA GLU A 60 -20.87 51.91 13.17
C GLU A 60 -20.61 51.80 11.66
N LYS A 61 -21.63 52.09 10.93
CA LYS A 61 -21.94 53.04 9.87
C LYS A 61 -20.92 53.25 8.74
N ALA A 62 -21.53 53.06 7.60
CA ALA A 62 -21.22 53.42 6.23
C ALA A 62 -20.71 54.83 5.99
N GLU A 63 -19.86 55.00 4.99
CA GLU A 63 -19.89 56.13 4.05
C GLU A 63 -19.63 55.63 2.62
N GLU A 64 -20.61 55.92 1.78
CA GLU A 64 -20.54 55.82 0.33
C GLU A 64 -19.58 56.88 -0.23
N ASN A 65 -18.77 56.53 -1.23
CA ASN A 65 -18.38 57.47 -2.27
C ASN A 65 -18.29 56.76 -3.62
N ASN A 66 -19.18 57.18 -4.46
CA ASN A 66 -19.37 56.83 -5.85
C ASN A 66 -18.46 57.73 -6.70
N VAL A 67 -17.61 57.18 -7.58
CA VAL A 67 -17.28 57.83 -8.88
C VAL A 67 -16.99 56.73 -9.90
N ALA A 68 -17.71 56.81 -11.00
CA ALA A 68 -17.57 55.99 -12.21
C ALA A 68 -16.30 56.37 -12.99
N ASP A 69 -15.70 55.42 -13.67
CA ASP A 69 -15.60 55.40 -15.15
C ASP A 69 -14.94 54.07 -15.60
N GLY A 70 -15.48 53.61 -16.73
CA GLY A 70 -15.18 52.31 -17.24
C GLY A 70 -13.82 52.16 -17.96
N GLU A 71 -13.38 50.94 -18.01
CA GLU A 71 -12.66 50.37 -19.14
C GLU A 71 -12.90 48.86 -19.13
N ASP A 72 -13.52 48.37 -20.20
CA ASP A 72 -13.67 46.97 -20.52
C ASP A 72 -12.28 46.34 -20.67
N THR A 73 -11.88 45.50 -19.72
CA THR A 73 -10.84 44.53 -19.96
C THR A 73 -11.48 43.14 -19.98
N GLU A 74 -11.61 42.61 -21.19
CA GLU A 74 -11.95 41.22 -21.43
C GLU A 74 -11.05 40.31 -20.61
N THR A 75 -11.67 39.58 -19.70
CA THR A 75 -11.05 38.41 -19.04
C THR A 75 -10.85 37.31 -20.08
N PRO A 76 -9.65 36.77 -20.29
CA PRO A 76 -9.49 35.65 -21.18
C PRO A 76 -10.16 34.43 -20.54
N LYS A 77 -11.34 34.08 -21.02
CA LYS A 77 -11.91 32.74 -20.87
C LYS A 77 -11.09 31.81 -21.77
N GLY A 78 -10.46 30.84 -21.17
CA GLY A 78 -9.82 29.76 -21.91
C GLY A 78 -8.45 29.35 -21.36
N GLY A 79 -8.39 29.00 -20.09
CA GLY A 79 -7.34 28.09 -19.61
C GLY A 79 -7.72 26.71 -20.11
N SER A 80 -7.22 26.32 -21.27
CA SER A 80 -7.11 24.91 -21.64
C SER A 80 -6.27 24.26 -20.55
N SER A 81 -6.89 23.45 -19.69
CA SER A 81 -6.16 22.52 -18.85
C SER A 81 -5.48 21.57 -19.82
N VAL A 82 -4.21 21.81 -20.09
CA VAL A 82 -3.36 20.78 -20.66
C VAL A 82 -3.40 19.66 -19.63
N ALA A 83 -4.16 18.59 -19.91
CA ALA A 83 -4.12 17.40 -19.13
C ALA A 83 -2.64 17.01 -19.04
N LYS A 84 -2.04 17.02 -17.85
CA LYS A 84 -0.66 16.55 -17.67
C LYS A 84 -0.63 15.13 -18.19
N GLU A 85 0.27 14.86 -19.10
CA GLU A 85 0.49 13.52 -19.63
C GLU A 85 0.77 12.57 -18.45
N ASN A 86 0.11 11.42 -18.44
CA ASN A 86 0.32 10.41 -17.40
C ASN A 86 1.81 10.02 -17.38
N PRO A 87 2.50 10.08 -16.23
CA PRO A 87 3.94 9.83 -16.15
C PRO A 87 4.32 8.35 -16.35
N PHE A 88 3.33 7.44 -16.44
CA PHE A 88 3.55 6.00 -16.52
C PHE A 88 3.83 5.52 -17.93
N ASP A 89 4.86 4.71 -18.07
CA ASP A 89 5.08 3.91 -19.27
C ASP A 89 4.29 2.59 -19.16
N PHE A 90 3.22 2.48 -19.93
CA PHE A 90 2.36 1.29 -19.95
C PHE A 90 2.96 0.12 -20.75
N GLU A 91 3.99 0.35 -21.58
CA GLU A 91 4.70 -0.71 -22.28
C GLU A 91 5.68 -1.42 -21.35
N THR A 92 6.52 -0.66 -20.67
CA THR A 92 7.47 -1.19 -19.66
C THR A 92 6.79 -1.48 -18.32
N LYS A 93 5.59 -0.89 -18.09
CA LYS A 93 4.83 -0.95 -16.82
C LYS A 93 5.61 -0.34 -15.65
N THR A 94 6.28 0.78 -15.92
CA THR A 94 7.16 1.46 -14.96
C THR A 94 6.91 2.96 -14.94
N VAL A 95 7.49 3.61 -13.94
CA VAL A 95 7.59 5.06 -13.82
C VAL A 95 9.01 5.43 -13.39
N MET A 96 9.55 6.49 -13.97
CA MET A 96 10.81 7.05 -13.54
C MET A 96 10.61 7.95 -12.32
N LEU A 97 11.24 7.59 -11.21
CA LEU A 97 11.23 8.38 -9.98
C LEU A 97 12.16 9.60 -10.10
N ASN A 98 11.90 10.65 -9.34
CA ASN A 98 12.78 11.82 -9.25
C ASN A 98 14.18 11.48 -8.67
N SER A 99 14.32 10.35 -7.99
CA SER A 99 15.58 9.77 -7.52
C SER A 99 16.43 9.14 -8.64
N GLY A 100 15.89 9.02 -9.87
CA GLY A 100 16.56 8.42 -11.01
C GLY A 100 16.44 6.90 -11.11
N TYR A 101 15.68 6.26 -10.23
CA TYR A 101 15.37 4.83 -10.31
C TYR A 101 14.03 4.59 -10.99
N GLU A 102 13.96 3.53 -11.76
CA GLU A 102 12.72 3.04 -12.35
C GLU A 102 11.95 2.18 -11.35
N MET A 103 10.63 2.41 -11.22
CA MET A 103 9.77 1.66 -10.31
C MET A 103 8.58 1.05 -11.05
N PRO A 104 8.20 -0.22 -10.81
CA PRO A 104 6.98 -0.80 -11.38
C PRO A 104 5.73 -0.06 -10.89
N ILE A 105 4.75 0.14 -11.79
CA ILE A 105 3.48 0.83 -11.48
C ILE A 105 2.40 -0.09 -10.88
N TYR A 106 2.70 -1.38 -10.75
CA TYR A 106 1.85 -2.38 -10.12
C TYR A 106 2.67 -3.26 -9.18
N GLY A 107 2.14 -3.54 -7.99
CA GLY A 107 2.82 -4.33 -6.98
C GLY A 107 1.88 -5.19 -6.14
N LEU A 108 2.45 -5.88 -5.14
CA LEU A 108 1.74 -6.58 -4.09
C LEU A 108 1.91 -5.85 -2.76
N GLY A 109 0.80 -5.43 -2.12
CA GLY A 109 0.78 -5.00 -0.73
C GLY A 109 0.71 -6.19 0.22
N THR A 110 1.54 -6.17 1.27
CA THR A 110 1.65 -7.30 2.20
C THR A 110 0.95 -7.06 3.55
N TYR A 111 0.25 -5.94 3.71
CA TYR A 111 -0.51 -5.69 4.94
C TYR A 111 -1.45 -6.86 5.26
N SER A 112 -1.41 -7.35 6.51
CA SER A 112 -2.15 -8.53 7.00
C SER A 112 -1.66 -9.90 6.53
N LEU A 113 -0.66 -9.98 5.67
CA LEU A 113 -0.03 -11.24 5.30
C LEU A 113 1.09 -11.54 6.31
N THR A 114 1.04 -12.69 6.98
CA THR A 114 2.03 -13.05 8.02
C THR A 114 2.61 -14.43 7.80
N GLY A 115 3.85 -14.63 8.25
CA GLY A 115 4.55 -15.92 8.22
C GLY A 115 4.47 -16.60 6.86
N LYS A 116 4.13 -17.90 6.85
CA LYS A 116 4.05 -18.69 5.61
C LYS A 116 3.07 -18.10 4.58
N THR A 117 1.95 -17.51 5.00
CA THR A 117 1.00 -16.89 4.07
C THR A 117 1.65 -15.72 3.33
N CYS A 118 2.47 -14.93 4.01
CA CYS A 118 3.22 -13.85 3.38
C CYS A 118 4.23 -14.39 2.36
N VAL A 119 5.05 -15.38 2.75
CA VAL A 119 6.01 -16.03 1.85
C VAL A 119 5.32 -16.58 0.60
N ASP A 120 4.22 -17.32 0.78
CA ASP A 120 3.48 -17.93 -0.33
C ASP A 120 2.88 -16.86 -1.27
N SER A 121 2.32 -15.78 -0.71
CA SER A 121 1.70 -14.70 -1.49
C SER A 121 2.74 -13.91 -2.30
N VAL A 122 3.87 -13.54 -1.67
CA VAL A 122 4.96 -12.84 -2.36
C VAL A 122 5.56 -13.75 -3.44
N THR A 123 5.75 -15.04 -3.15
CA THR A 123 6.23 -16.02 -4.14
C THR A 123 5.27 -16.14 -5.33
N ALA A 124 3.95 -16.22 -5.06
CA ALA A 124 2.93 -16.25 -6.12
C ALA A 124 2.96 -14.97 -6.98
N ALA A 125 3.12 -13.80 -6.35
CA ALA A 125 3.22 -12.52 -7.04
C ALA A 125 4.46 -12.46 -7.96
N LEU A 126 5.63 -12.80 -7.44
CA LEU A 126 6.87 -12.82 -8.20
C LEU A 126 6.81 -13.80 -9.38
N ASN A 127 6.22 -14.99 -9.18
CA ASN A 127 5.99 -15.98 -10.23
C ASN A 127 4.97 -15.50 -11.29
N SER A 128 4.05 -14.62 -10.93
CA SER A 128 3.08 -13.99 -11.84
C SER A 128 3.63 -12.76 -12.57
N GLY A 129 4.91 -12.41 -12.37
CA GLY A 129 5.57 -11.30 -13.03
C GLY A 129 5.53 -9.97 -12.26
N VAL A 130 4.96 -9.95 -11.04
CA VAL A 130 5.04 -8.78 -10.15
C VAL A 130 6.49 -8.53 -9.77
N ARG A 131 6.90 -7.25 -9.73
CA ARG A 131 8.26 -6.85 -9.39
C ARG A 131 8.32 -5.76 -8.32
N LEU A 132 7.19 -5.31 -7.80
CA LEU A 132 7.06 -4.36 -6.69
C LEU A 132 6.41 -5.07 -5.49
N ILE A 133 7.09 -5.09 -4.35
CA ILE A 133 6.59 -5.63 -3.08
C ILE A 133 6.60 -4.52 -2.04
N ASP A 134 5.43 -4.22 -1.46
CA ASP A 134 5.26 -3.22 -0.41
C ASP A 134 5.03 -3.89 0.94
N THR A 135 5.87 -3.57 1.90
CA THR A 135 5.76 -3.98 3.30
C THR A 135 5.98 -2.80 4.25
N ALA A 136 6.04 -3.06 5.54
CA ALA A 136 6.34 -2.08 6.59
C ALA A 136 6.78 -2.77 7.88
N TYR A 137 7.55 -2.05 8.72
CA TYR A 137 7.87 -2.48 10.09
C TYR A 137 6.63 -2.94 10.87
N MET A 138 5.55 -2.17 10.82
CA MET A 138 4.32 -2.44 11.58
C MET A 138 3.56 -3.68 11.10
N TYR A 139 3.85 -4.22 9.92
CA TYR A 139 3.20 -5.43 9.42
C TYR A 139 3.79 -6.70 10.02
N HIS A 140 4.97 -6.61 10.66
CA HIS A 140 5.70 -7.71 11.30
C HIS A 140 5.95 -8.89 10.35
N ASN A 141 6.21 -8.60 9.07
CA ASN A 141 6.39 -9.59 8.03
C ASN A 141 7.60 -9.34 7.11
N GLU A 142 8.47 -8.38 7.45
CA GLU A 142 9.67 -8.06 6.66
C GLU A 142 10.58 -9.28 6.45
N GLU A 143 10.75 -10.15 7.47
CA GLU A 143 11.51 -11.39 7.35
C GLU A 143 10.91 -12.34 6.29
N SER A 144 9.57 -12.46 6.27
CA SER A 144 8.85 -13.30 5.30
C SER A 144 8.94 -12.74 3.87
N VAL A 145 8.88 -11.41 3.73
CA VAL A 145 9.10 -10.75 2.43
C VAL A 145 10.51 -10.99 1.94
N GLY A 146 11.51 -10.77 2.79
CA GLY A 146 12.92 -11.00 2.46
C GLY A 146 13.20 -12.47 2.09
N GLU A 147 12.63 -13.42 2.84
CA GLU A 147 12.72 -14.85 2.53
C GLU A 147 12.20 -15.16 1.11
N ALA A 148 11.00 -14.68 0.78
CA ALA A 148 10.39 -14.91 -0.52
C ALA A 148 11.21 -14.28 -1.66
N VAL A 149 11.74 -13.07 -1.46
CA VAL A 149 12.59 -12.36 -2.44
C VAL A 149 13.88 -13.13 -2.68
N ARG A 150 14.60 -13.53 -1.64
CA ARG A 150 15.86 -14.28 -1.76
C ARG A 150 15.68 -15.65 -2.41
N ASN A 151 14.56 -16.32 -2.14
CA ASN A 151 14.25 -17.65 -2.67
C ASN A 151 13.61 -17.63 -4.06
N SER A 152 13.28 -16.45 -4.62
CA SER A 152 12.60 -16.32 -5.91
C SER A 152 13.41 -16.78 -7.11
N GLY A 153 14.74 -16.75 -7.00
CA GLY A 153 15.65 -16.96 -8.14
C GLY A 153 15.69 -15.80 -9.15
N ILE A 154 14.97 -14.69 -8.88
CA ILE A 154 14.99 -13.48 -9.69
C ILE A 154 16.17 -12.62 -9.23
N PRO A 155 16.94 -12.01 -10.15
CA PRO A 155 17.98 -11.04 -9.78
C PRO A 155 17.43 -9.95 -8.85
N ARG A 156 18.18 -9.62 -7.77
CA ARG A 156 17.72 -8.66 -6.74
C ARG A 156 17.38 -7.30 -7.34
N GLU A 157 18.12 -6.89 -8.33
CA GLU A 157 17.95 -5.60 -9.04
C GLU A 157 16.66 -5.52 -9.87
N GLU A 158 16.02 -6.65 -10.16
CA GLU A 158 14.74 -6.70 -10.86
C GLU A 158 13.54 -6.60 -9.91
N ILE A 159 13.75 -6.66 -8.59
CA ILE A 159 12.67 -6.60 -7.59
C ILE A 159 12.79 -5.29 -6.83
N PHE A 160 11.71 -4.52 -6.82
CA PHE A 160 11.58 -3.26 -6.08
C PHE A 160 10.88 -3.54 -4.75
N VAL A 161 11.56 -3.32 -3.63
CA VAL A 161 11.04 -3.56 -2.27
C VAL A 161 10.86 -2.23 -1.55
N ILE A 162 9.64 -1.98 -1.08
CA ILE A 162 9.29 -0.84 -0.23
C ILE A 162 9.09 -1.33 1.20
N THR A 163 9.68 -0.66 2.18
CA THR A 163 9.32 -0.78 3.61
C THR A 163 9.16 0.60 4.24
N LYS A 164 8.72 0.66 5.50
CA LYS A 164 8.31 1.91 6.14
C LYS A 164 8.78 1.97 7.59
N LEU A 165 9.27 3.14 8.02
CA LEU A 165 9.49 3.47 9.43
C LEU A 165 8.17 3.93 10.06
N TYR A 166 7.84 3.39 11.23
CA TYR A 166 6.67 3.79 11.99
C TYR A 166 7.01 4.89 13.01
N PRO A 167 6.10 5.78 13.40
CA PRO A 167 6.41 6.91 14.29
C PRO A 167 7.12 6.58 15.61
N ASN A 168 6.90 5.38 16.17
CA ASN A 168 7.59 4.93 17.38
C ASN A 168 9.11 4.68 17.16
N GLN A 169 9.58 4.64 15.91
CA GLN A 169 10.99 4.45 15.55
C GLN A 169 11.71 5.77 15.27
N PHE A 170 11.01 6.90 15.16
CA PHE A 170 11.58 8.20 14.78
C PHE A 170 12.57 8.77 15.82
N SER A 171 12.57 8.26 17.05
CA SER A 171 13.56 8.64 18.07
C SER A 171 14.92 7.97 17.90
N ASN A 172 15.03 6.92 17.07
CA ASN A 172 16.28 6.23 16.78
C ASN A 172 16.26 5.67 15.34
N PRO A 173 16.16 6.55 14.33
CA PRO A 173 15.87 6.14 12.95
C PRO A 173 17.00 5.34 12.31
N GLU A 174 18.27 5.63 12.63
CA GLU A 174 19.40 4.88 12.09
C GLU A 174 19.34 3.40 12.53
N ALA A 175 19.04 3.14 13.79
CA ALA A 175 18.90 1.77 14.27
C ALA A 175 17.69 1.06 13.65
N ALA A 176 16.59 1.80 13.39
CA ALA A 176 15.41 1.26 12.73
C ALA A 176 15.66 0.91 11.24
N ILE A 177 16.49 1.69 10.56
CA ILE A 177 16.93 1.39 9.18
C ILE A 177 17.77 0.11 9.14
N GLU A 178 18.72 -0.03 10.08
CA GLU A 178 19.52 -1.27 10.19
C GLU A 178 18.65 -2.48 10.54
N GLU A 179 17.69 -2.33 11.44
CA GLU A 179 16.72 -3.39 11.78
C GLU A 179 15.92 -3.84 10.56
N ALA A 180 15.44 -2.91 9.73
CA ALA A 180 14.72 -3.23 8.51
C ALA A 180 15.60 -4.00 7.51
N LEU A 181 16.85 -3.57 7.32
CA LEU A 181 17.83 -4.27 6.47
C LEU A 181 18.12 -5.67 6.99
N GLU A 182 18.30 -5.83 8.31
CA GLU A 182 18.55 -7.13 8.95
C GLU A 182 17.35 -8.07 8.77
N LYS A 183 16.13 -7.60 9.02
CA LYS A 183 14.91 -8.41 8.86
C LYS A 183 14.65 -8.82 7.43
N LEU A 184 14.76 -7.90 6.50
CA LEU A 184 14.64 -8.20 5.07
C LEU A 184 15.79 -9.09 4.59
N ASP A 185 16.97 -9.01 5.23
CA ASP A 185 18.20 -9.70 4.82
C ASP A 185 18.48 -9.49 3.32
N LEU A 186 18.40 -8.22 2.90
CA LEU A 186 18.67 -7.74 1.55
C LEU A 186 19.86 -6.78 1.57
N SER A 187 20.60 -6.72 0.46
CA SER A 187 21.78 -5.85 0.35
C SER A 187 21.46 -4.35 0.36
N TYR A 188 20.25 -3.98 0.02
CA TYR A 188 19.70 -2.62 0.04
C TYR A 188 18.18 -2.67 0.02
N ILE A 189 17.55 -1.53 0.36
CA ILE A 189 16.11 -1.29 0.24
C ILE A 189 15.90 -0.36 -0.95
N ASP A 190 14.96 -0.67 -1.87
CA ASP A 190 14.72 0.18 -3.04
C ASP A 190 14.03 1.49 -2.65
N MET A 191 13.09 1.42 -1.71
CA MET A 191 12.44 2.61 -1.17
C MET A 191 12.06 2.44 0.29
N MET A 192 12.31 3.47 1.09
CA MET A 192 11.84 3.56 2.46
C MET A 192 10.92 4.75 2.63
N LEU A 193 9.79 4.55 3.31
CA LEU A 193 8.82 5.61 3.59
C LEU A 193 8.77 5.92 5.08
N LEU A 194 8.49 7.17 5.45
CA LEU A 194 7.87 7.44 6.74
C LEU A 194 6.40 7.02 6.65
N HIS A 195 5.95 6.16 7.59
CA HIS A 195 4.62 5.52 7.50
C HIS A 195 3.47 6.48 7.81
N HIS A 196 3.68 7.41 8.73
CA HIS A 196 2.73 8.45 9.12
C HIS A 196 3.49 9.69 9.58
N PRO A 197 2.90 10.89 9.51
CA PRO A 197 3.41 12.07 10.19
C PRO A 197 3.56 11.80 11.70
N GLY A 198 4.55 12.40 12.34
CA GLY A 198 4.73 12.25 13.77
C GLY A 198 5.89 13.05 14.33
N THR A 199 5.97 13.13 15.65
CA THR A 199 7.07 13.84 16.31
C THR A 199 8.42 13.22 15.93
N GLY A 200 9.32 14.03 15.35
CA GLY A 200 10.65 13.60 14.92
C GLY A 200 10.71 13.07 13.49
N ASP A 201 9.63 13.22 12.71
CA ASP A 201 9.57 12.78 11.31
C ASP A 201 10.64 13.43 10.43
N VAL A 202 10.90 14.74 10.59
CA VAL A 202 11.99 15.43 9.86
C VAL A 202 13.36 14.81 10.20
N ASP A 203 13.67 14.59 11.47
CA ASP A 203 14.94 13.98 11.87
C ASP A 203 15.04 12.54 11.35
N ALA A 204 13.95 11.78 11.36
CA ALA A 204 13.90 10.44 10.81
C ALA A 204 14.11 10.44 9.28
N TYR A 205 13.53 11.40 8.57
CA TYR A 205 13.74 11.55 7.13
C TYR A 205 15.17 11.93 6.78
N LEU A 206 15.77 12.84 7.53
CA LEU A 206 17.20 13.22 7.36
C LEU A 206 18.14 12.02 7.61
N ALA A 207 17.79 11.11 8.52
CA ALA A 207 18.52 9.85 8.69
C ALA A 207 18.33 8.90 7.49
N MET A 208 17.14 8.89 6.87
CA MET A 208 16.92 8.15 5.63
C MET A 208 17.71 8.75 4.46
N GLU A 209 17.81 10.07 4.35
CA GLU A 209 18.67 10.76 3.35
C GLU A 209 20.12 10.32 3.48
N LYS A 210 20.64 10.27 4.71
CA LYS A 210 21.98 9.77 4.99
C LYS A 210 22.15 8.30 4.57
N ALA A 211 21.14 7.48 4.82
CA ALA A 211 21.15 6.07 4.40
C ALA A 211 21.12 5.92 2.86
N VAL A 212 20.56 6.90 2.13
CA VAL A 212 20.68 6.97 0.66
C VAL A 212 22.13 7.25 0.25
N GLU A 213 22.80 8.20 0.90
CA GLU A 213 24.23 8.49 0.64
C GLU A 213 25.13 7.28 0.93
N GLU A 214 24.77 6.48 1.93
CA GLU A 214 25.47 5.24 2.31
C GLU A 214 25.13 4.06 1.39
N GLY A 215 24.18 4.21 0.48
CA GLY A 215 23.74 3.15 -0.45
C GLY A 215 22.88 2.04 0.19
N LYS A 216 22.38 2.26 1.40
CA LYS A 216 21.47 1.34 2.12
C LYS A 216 20.06 1.41 1.59
N ILE A 217 19.64 2.61 1.19
CA ILE A 217 18.33 2.91 0.59
C ILE A 217 18.59 3.57 -0.77
N ARG A 218 17.76 3.28 -1.77
CA ARG A 218 17.85 3.90 -3.10
C ARG A 218 16.97 5.14 -3.24
N SER A 219 15.78 5.11 -2.64
CA SER A 219 14.81 6.19 -2.71
C SER A 219 14.09 6.36 -1.38
N VAL A 220 13.66 7.58 -1.10
CA VAL A 220 12.91 7.92 0.11
C VAL A 220 11.55 8.49 -0.25
N GLY A 221 10.57 8.30 0.62
CA GLY A 221 9.21 8.78 0.40
C GLY A 221 8.41 8.89 1.70
N LEU A 222 7.13 9.17 1.54
CA LEU A 222 6.19 9.43 2.63
C LEU A 222 4.92 8.59 2.46
N SER A 223 4.19 8.35 3.56
CA SER A 223 2.88 7.71 3.53
C SER A 223 1.94 8.40 4.49
N ASN A 224 0.71 8.72 4.02
CA ASN A 224 -0.29 9.48 4.76
C ASN A 224 0.08 10.96 4.97
N TRP A 225 0.74 11.56 3.99
CA TRP A 225 0.98 13.00 3.92
C TRP A 225 0.03 13.63 2.89
N TYR A 226 -0.62 14.72 3.30
CA TYR A 226 -1.54 15.51 2.51
C TYR A 226 -0.95 16.90 2.24
N VAL A 227 -1.73 17.81 1.65
CA VAL A 227 -1.22 19.11 1.19
C VAL A 227 -0.57 19.90 2.32
N GLU A 228 -1.25 20.08 3.46
CA GLU A 228 -0.77 20.89 4.59
C GLU A 228 0.49 20.30 5.23
N GLU A 229 0.54 18.97 5.39
CA GLU A 229 1.72 18.27 5.90
C GLU A 229 2.90 18.41 4.94
N LEU A 230 2.68 18.25 3.63
CA LEU A 230 3.73 18.39 2.63
C LEU A 230 4.28 19.82 2.56
N GLU A 231 3.42 20.84 2.59
CA GLU A 231 3.84 22.25 2.60
C GLU A 231 4.73 22.59 3.80
N THR A 232 4.43 21.99 4.95
CA THR A 232 5.20 22.18 6.18
C THR A 232 6.49 21.36 6.19
N PHE A 233 6.47 20.15 5.66
CA PHE A 233 7.58 19.19 5.74
C PHE A 233 8.68 19.44 4.70
N LEU A 234 8.29 19.64 3.42
CA LEU A 234 9.25 19.75 2.32
C LEU A 234 10.34 20.83 2.48
N PRO A 235 10.05 22.01 3.06
CA PRO A 235 11.09 23.02 3.29
C PRO A 235 12.17 22.62 4.31
N GLN A 236 11.97 21.52 5.07
CA GLN A 236 12.84 21.08 6.16
C GLN A 236 13.77 19.93 5.77
N VAL A 237 13.64 19.39 4.57
CA VAL A 237 14.38 18.22 4.06
C VAL A 237 15.21 18.60 2.82
N ASN A 238 16.21 17.79 2.47
CA ASN A 238 17.12 18.09 1.35
C ASN A 238 16.78 17.27 0.11
N ILE A 239 16.27 16.05 0.27
CA ILE A 239 15.86 15.17 -0.82
C ILE A 239 14.34 15.22 -0.94
N THR A 240 13.82 15.67 -2.08
CA THR A 240 12.38 15.60 -2.36
C THR A 240 11.92 14.14 -2.34
N PRO A 241 10.84 13.81 -1.62
CA PRO A 241 10.28 12.45 -1.65
C PRO A 241 10.07 11.97 -3.09
N ALA A 242 10.43 10.73 -3.37
CA ALA A 242 10.20 10.14 -4.69
C ALA A 242 8.75 9.64 -4.85
N LEU A 243 8.08 9.36 -3.73
CA LEU A 243 6.73 8.80 -3.69
C LEU A 243 5.98 9.29 -2.45
N VAL A 244 4.67 9.52 -2.61
CA VAL A 244 3.71 9.64 -1.50
C VAL A 244 2.66 8.55 -1.65
N GLN A 245 2.46 7.78 -0.58
CA GLN A 245 1.52 6.66 -0.53
C GLN A 245 0.34 7.00 0.37
N ASN A 246 -0.87 7.16 -0.19
CA ASN A 246 -2.09 7.51 0.53
C ASN A 246 -3.20 6.48 0.27
N GLU A 247 -4.29 6.53 1.06
CA GLU A 247 -5.50 5.77 0.76
C GLU A 247 -6.16 6.31 -0.50
N ILE A 248 -6.37 5.44 -1.52
CA ILE A 248 -6.99 5.85 -2.78
C ILE A 248 -7.83 4.71 -3.34
N HIS A 249 -9.13 4.93 -3.46
CA HIS A 249 -10.09 4.03 -4.09
C HIS A 249 -11.30 4.82 -4.61
N PRO A 250 -12.23 4.25 -5.39
CA PRO A 250 -13.35 4.97 -5.99
C PRO A 250 -14.25 5.77 -5.04
N TYR A 251 -14.31 5.44 -3.76
CA TYR A 251 -15.08 6.20 -2.76
C TYR A 251 -14.26 7.25 -2.00
N TYR A 252 -12.92 7.24 -2.18
CA TYR A 252 -11.98 8.20 -1.62
C TYR A 252 -10.88 8.49 -2.64
N GLN A 253 -11.09 9.52 -3.46
CA GLN A 253 -10.33 9.70 -4.69
C GLN A 253 -9.18 10.71 -4.62
N GLU A 254 -9.08 11.47 -3.53
CA GLU A 254 -8.00 12.44 -3.33
C GLU A 254 -7.83 13.44 -4.51
N ASN A 255 -8.95 13.92 -5.05
CA ASN A 255 -9.00 14.66 -6.33
C ASN A 255 -8.20 15.97 -6.34
N ASP A 256 -7.97 16.60 -5.18
CA ASP A 256 -7.13 17.79 -5.03
C ASP A 256 -5.68 17.41 -4.63
N VAL A 257 -5.51 16.36 -3.85
CA VAL A 257 -4.21 15.95 -3.29
C VAL A 257 -3.32 15.30 -4.33
N ILE A 258 -3.87 14.38 -5.14
CA ILE A 258 -3.11 13.69 -6.20
C ILE A 258 -2.48 14.68 -7.18
N PRO A 259 -3.22 15.63 -7.79
CA PRO A 259 -2.62 16.60 -8.71
C PRO A 259 -1.59 17.52 -8.04
N TYR A 260 -1.77 17.85 -6.75
CA TYR A 260 -0.80 18.61 -5.98
C TYR A 260 0.52 17.84 -5.85
N ILE A 261 0.49 16.61 -5.37
CA ILE A 261 1.68 15.75 -5.22
C ILE A 261 2.39 15.58 -6.58
N GLN A 262 1.65 15.23 -7.62
CA GLN A 262 2.19 15.10 -8.98
C GLN A 262 2.79 16.40 -9.52
N SER A 263 2.26 17.57 -9.10
CA SER A 263 2.81 18.88 -9.49
C SER A 263 4.22 19.11 -8.95
N LEU A 264 4.58 18.47 -7.85
CA LEU A 264 5.88 18.51 -7.21
C LEU A 264 6.89 17.54 -7.86
N GLY A 265 6.48 16.77 -8.87
CA GLY A 265 7.30 15.72 -9.49
C GLY A 265 7.44 14.46 -8.61
N ILE A 266 6.47 14.23 -7.73
CA ILE A 266 6.40 13.11 -6.80
C ILE A 266 5.39 12.09 -7.34
N VAL A 267 5.74 10.81 -7.31
CA VAL A 267 4.84 9.72 -7.72
C VAL A 267 3.82 9.45 -6.61
N VAL A 268 2.56 9.19 -7.00
CA VAL A 268 1.49 8.81 -6.06
C VAL A 268 1.27 7.30 -6.10
N GLN A 269 1.15 6.68 -4.93
CA GLN A 269 0.79 5.27 -4.78
C GLN A 269 -0.45 5.14 -3.89
N GLY A 270 -1.42 4.31 -4.32
CA GLY A 270 -2.64 4.05 -3.56
C GLY A 270 -2.54 2.77 -2.72
N TRP A 271 -2.70 2.90 -1.38
CA TRP A 271 -3.01 1.76 -0.54
C TRP A 271 -4.53 1.59 -0.42
N TYR A 272 -5.01 0.38 -0.11
CA TYR A 272 -6.41 -0.02 -0.18
C TYR A 272 -7.10 0.27 -1.52
N PRO A 273 -6.46 0.02 -2.67
CA PRO A 273 -7.10 0.34 -3.95
C PRO A 273 -8.44 -0.36 -4.16
N LEU A 274 -8.69 -1.47 -3.48
CA LEU A 274 -9.95 -2.24 -3.51
C LEU A 274 -10.82 -2.00 -2.27
N GLY A 275 -10.67 -0.85 -1.58
CA GLY A 275 -11.50 -0.41 -0.47
C GLY A 275 -11.10 -0.93 0.91
N GLY A 276 -10.17 -1.87 1.02
CA GLY A 276 -9.64 -2.33 2.29
C GLY A 276 -10.58 -3.21 3.12
N ARG A 277 -10.24 -3.38 4.41
CA ARG A 277 -10.96 -4.32 5.29
C ARG A 277 -12.40 -3.90 5.53
N GLY A 278 -13.32 -4.83 5.27
CA GLY A 278 -14.75 -4.63 5.50
C GLY A 278 -15.48 -3.94 4.33
N HIS A 279 -14.78 -3.22 3.45
CA HIS A 279 -15.35 -2.42 2.38
C HIS A 279 -15.15 -3.00 0.97
N THR A 280 -14.22 -3.95 0.82
CA THR A 280 -13.91 -4.56 -0.49
C THR A 280 -15.14 -5.14 -1.18
N ALA A 281 -16.00 -5.86 -0.46
CA ALA A 281 -17.18 -6.49 -1.06
C ALA A 281 -18.19 -5.45 -1.57
N GLU A 282 -18.40 -4.36 -0.87
CA GLU A 282 -19.26 -3.25 -1.29
C GLU A 282 -18.69 -2.59 -2.56
N LEU A 283 -17.41 -2.26 -2.54
CA LEU A 283 -16.78 -1.60 -3.67
C LEU A 283 -16.76 -2.46 -4.93
N LEU A 284 -16.39 -3.73 -4.82
CA LEU A 284 -16.39 -4.67 -5.95
C LEU A 284 -17.79 -4.98 -6.46
N GLY A 285 -18.82 -4.86 -5.61
CA GLY A 285 -20.23 -5.04 -5.95
C GLY A 285 -20.92 -3.78 -6.46
N ASN A 286 -20.22 -2.64 -6.59
CA ASN A 286 -20.79 -1.40 -7.11
C ASN A 286 -21.30 -1.60 -8.54
N GLU A 287 -22.54 -1.13 -8.81
CA GLU A 287 -23.22 -1.35 -10.09
C GLU A 287 -22.47 -0.72 -11.27
N VAL A 288 -22.00 0.52 -11.12
CA VAL A 288 -21.24 1.23 -12.16
C VAL A 288 -19.95 0.48 -12.51
N ILE A 289 -19.19 0.06 -11.49
CA ILE A 289 -17.93 -0.68 -11.68
C ILE A 289 -18.20 -2.05 -12.34
N SER A 290 -19.27 -2.72 -11.91
CA SER A 290 -19.66 -4.04 -12.44
C SER A 290 -20.11 -3.96 -13.91
N GLU A 291 -20.83 -2.92 -14.31
CA GLU A 291 -21.23 -2.67 -15.70
C GLU A 291 -20.00 -2.43 -16.60
N ILE A 292 -19.05 -1.59 -16.14
CA ILE A 292 -17.78 -1.32 -16.86
C ILE A 292 -16.98 -2.63 -16.98
N ALA A 293 -16.86 -3.37 -15.89
CA ALA A 293 -16.18 -4.66 -15.88
C ALA A 293 -16.75 -5.64 -16.90
N GLN A 294 -18.08 -5.74 -16.96
CA GLN A 294 -18.77 -6.58 -17.95
C GLN A 294 -18.50 -6.12 -19.40
N ALA A 295 -18.49 -4.81 -19.66
CA ALA A 295 -18.22 -4.27 -21.00
C ALA A 295 -16.82 -4.63 -21.51
N HIS A 296 -15.83 -4.65 -20.62
CA HIS A 296 -14.44 -5.01 -20.94
C HIS A 296 -14.13 -6.52 -20.79
N GLY A 297 -15.06 -7.34 -20.31
CA GLY A 297 -14.81 -8.75 -19.99
C GLY A 297 -13.76 -8.92 -18.88
N LYS A 298 -13.74 -7.98 -17.94
CA LYS A 298 -12.82 -7.92 -16.79
C LYS A 298 -13.56 -8.06 -15.47
N SER A 299 -12.83 -8.23 -14.36
CA SER A 299 -13.42 -8.16 -13.03
C SER A 299 -13.50 -6.70 -12.52
N SER A 300 -14.37 -6.46 -11.54
CA SER A 300 -14.44 -5.17 -10.85
C SER A 300 -13.08 -4.75 -10.26
N ALA A 301 -12.32 -5.71 -9.74
CA ALA A 301 -10.97 -5.45 -9.22
C ALA A 301 -10.04 -4.93 -10.32
N GLN A 302 -10.03 -5.56 -11.48
CA GLN A 302 -9.21 -5.11 -12.61
C GLN A 302 -9.60 -3.70 -13.09
N VAL A 303 -10.89 -3.39 -13.15
CA VAL A 303 -11.39 -2.04 -13.51
C VAL A 303 -10.88 -0.99 -12.52
N ILE A 304 -11.00 -1.23 -11.22
CA ILE A 304 -10.55 -0.27 -10.20
C ILE A 304 -9.03 -0.07 -10.25
N LEU A 305 -8.28 -1.15 -10.42
CA LEU A 305 -6.82 -1.08 -10.52
C LEU A 305 -6.39 -0.32 -11.80
N ARG A 306 -7.04 -0.58 -12.94
CA ARG A 306 -6.78 0.14 -14.18
C ARG A 306 -7.14 1.61 -14.10
N TRP A 307 -8.27 1.96 -13.44
CA TRP A 307 -8.68 3.33 -13.17
C TRP A 307 -7.59 4.09 -12.40
N ASN A 308 -7.04 3.51 -11.33
CA ASN A 308 -5.94 4.12 -10.59
C ASN A 308 -4.72 4.36 -11.49
N LEU A 309 -4.31 3.35 -12.29
CA LEU A 309 -3.17 3.50 -13.20
C LEU A 309 -3.40 4.62 -14.23
N GLN A 310 -4.62 4.78 -14.73
CA GLN A 310 -4.94 5.86 -15.67
C GLN A 310 -4.97 7.24 -15.00
N LYS A 311 -5.19 7.33 -13.68
CA LYS A 311 -4.99 8.56 -12.88
C LYS A 311 -3.52 8.85 -12.58
N GLY A 312 -2.58 8.00 -12.99
CA GLY A 312 -1.17 8.12 -12.60
C GLY A 312 -0.92 7.72 -11.14
N VAL A 313 -1.68 6.76 -10.61
CA VAL A 313 -1.56 6.22 -9.26
C VAL A 313 -1.07 4.78 -9.32
N VAL A 314 0.08 4.49 -8.72
CA VAL A 314 0.63 3.15 -8.57
C VAL A 314 -0.24 2.33 -7.64
N VAL A 315 -0.47 1.05 -7.95
CA VAL A 315 -1.38 0.20 -7.16
C VAL A 315 -0.68 -1.00 -6.53
N ILE A 316 -1.06 -1.29 -5.28
CA ILE A 316 -0.50 -2.39 -4.48
C ILE A 316 -1.62 -3.22 -3.82
N PRO A 317 -2.52 -3.86 -4.61
CA PRO A 317 -3.54 -4.71 -4.02
C PRO A 317 -2.91 -5.86 -3.24
N GLY A 318 -3.43 -6.14 -2.04
CA GLY A 318 -3.05 -7.29 -1.21
C GLY A 318 -3.96 -8.50 -1.46
N SER A 319 -3.40 -9.70 -1.53
CA SER A 319 -4.16 -10.95 -1.56
C SER A 319 -3.34 -12.13 -1.06
N SER A 320 -4.00 -13.08 -0.40
CA SER A 320 -3.45 -14.41 -0.09
C SER A 320 -3.91 -15.49 -1.08
N ASN A 321 -4.80 -15.13 -2.03
CA ASN A 321 -5.26 -16.05 -3.06
C ASN A 321 -4.40 -15.89 -4.33
N PRO A 322 -3.64 -16.93 -4.74
CA PRO A 322 -2.77 -16.85 -5.92
C PRO A 322 -3.52 -16.59 -7.22
N ASP A 323 -4.79 -17.01 -7.33
CA ASP A 323 -5.61 -16.74 -8.53
C ASP A 323 -5.94 -15.25 -8.62
N HIS A 324 -6.31 -14.59 -7.52
CA HIS A 324 -6.53 -13.15 -7.48
C HIS A 324 -5.23 -12.37 -7.73
N ILE A 325 -4.10 -12.83 -7.17
CA ILE A 325 -2.79 -12.21 -7.42
C ILE A 325 -2.48 -12.22 -8.91
N LYS A 326 -2.70 -13.36 -9.58
CA LYS A 326 -2.47 -13.50 -11.02
C LYS A 326 -3.46 -12.64 -11.82
N GLU A 327 -4.75 -12.73 -11.54
CA GLU A 327 -5.80 -11.94 -12.21
C GLU A 327 -5.49 -10.44 -12.16
N ASN A 328 -5.07 -9.95 -10.99
CA ASN A 328 -4.71 -8.54 -10.80
C ASN A 328 -3.47 -8.09 -11.59
N THR A 329 -2.72 -8.96 -12.27
CA THR A 329 -1.65 -8.57 -13.19
C THR A 329 -2.14 -8.28 -14.61
N GLU A 330 -3.37 -8.66 -14.95
CA GLU A 330 -3.95 -8.55 -16.30
C GLU A 330 -4.65 -7.19 -16.49
N LEU A 331 -3.91 -6.10 -16.31
CA LEU A 331 -4.39 -4.70 -16.30
C LEU A 331 -4.01 -3.91 -17.55
N PHE A 332 -3.15 -4.45 -18.41
CA PHE A 332 -2.49 -3.69 -19.45
C PHE A 332 -3.00 -4.00 -20.87
N ASP A 333 -4.00 -4.87 -20.99
CA ASP A 333 -4.61 -5.32 -22.25
C ASP A 333 -5.97 -4.65 -22.54
N PHE A 334 -6.38 -3.69 -21.72
CA PHE A 334 -7.59 -2.87 -21.91
C PHE A 334 -7.36 -1.45 -21.37
N GLU A 335 -8.21 -0.53 -21.77
CA GLU A 335 -8.18 0.86 -21.33
C GLU A 335 -9.62 1.35 -21.07
N LEU A 336 -9.81 2.10 -19.97
CA LEU A 336 -11.08 2.75 -19.67
C LEU A 336 -11.21 4.01 -20.52
N THR A 337 -12.37 4.23 -21.09
CA THR A 337 -12.72 5.45 -21.83
C THR A 337 -12.86 6.64 -20.87
N GLU A 338 -12.80 7.87 -21.41
CA GLU A 338 -13.03 9.09 -20.63
C GLU A 338 -14.40 9.06 -19.91
N GLU A 339 -15.45 8.54 -20.59
CA GLU A 339 -16.79 8.42 -20.01
C GLU A 339 -16.80 7.43 -18.83
N GLU A 340 -16.10 6.30 -18.93
CA GLU A 340 -15.98 5.32 -17.84
C GLU A 340 -15.16 5.88 -16.67
N MET A 341 -14.08 6.61 -16.95
CA MET A 341 -13.30 7.30 -15.93
C MET A 341 -14.15 8.33 -15.18
N GLU A 342 -14.99 9.11 -15.88
CA GLU A 342 -15.92 10.08 -15.28
C GLU A 342 -17.00 9.38 -14.45
N ARG A 343 -17.57 8.27 -14.93
CA ARG A 343 -18.54 7.50 -14.16
C ARG A 343 -17.96 6.96 -12.84
N ILE A 344 -16.67 6.57 -12.83
CA ILE A 344 -16.00 6.17 -11.60
C ILE A 344 -15.66 7.39 -10.74
N HIS A 345 -15.32 8.53 -11.35
CA HIS A 345 -15.10 9.78 -10.66
C HIS A 345 -16.34 10.20 -9.85
N ASP A 346 -17.54 10.05 -10.42
CA ASP A 346 -18.82 10.37 -9.76
C ASP A 346 -19.14 9.47 -8.54
N LEU A 347 -18.36 8.40 -8.31
CA LEU A 347 -18.51 7.55 -7.13
C LEU A 347 -17.81 8.10 -5.88
N ASP A 348 -17.08 9.22 -6.00
CA ASP A 348 -16.37 9.81 -4.86
C ASP A 348 -17.34 10.22 -3.74
N ARG A 349 -17.07 9.73 -2.55
CA ARG A 349 -17.87 10.03 -1.35
C ARG A 349 -17.07 10.79 -0.31
N ASN A 350 -15.76 11.03 -0.59
CA ASN A 350 -14.78 11.48 0.40
C ASN A 350 -14.81 10.59 1.66
N GLU A 351 -14.96 9.27 1.45
CA GLU A 351 -15.16 8.25 2.49
C GLU A 351 -13.86 7.47 2.71
N LYS A 352 -13.09 7.90 3.69
CA LYS A 352 -11.87 7.23 4.12
C LYS A 352 -12.24 5.98 4.93
N HIS A 353 -11.62 4.84 4.61
CA HIS A 353 -11.93 3.54 5.24
C HIS A 353 -10.99 3.19 6.39
N ASP A 354 -9.89 3.90 6.52
CA ASP A 354 -9.00 3.77 7.68
C ASP A 354 -8.90 5.11 8.40
N TRP A 355 -8.64 5.08 9.70
CA TRP A 355 -8.66 6.24 10.59
C TRP A 355 -7.30 6.96 10.71
N TYR A 356 -6.31 6.58 9.92
CA TYR A 356 -4.99 7.19 9.87
C TYR A 356 -4.98 8.56 9.20
#